data_a2205d523cb21b68f88680d5208498a7
#
_entry.id   a2205d523cb21b68f88680d5208498a7
#
_cell.length_a   1.000
_cell.length_b   1.000
_cell.length_c   1.000
_cell.angle_alpha   90.00
_cell.angle_beta   90.00
_cell.angle_gamma   90.00
#
_symmetry.space_group_name_H-M   'P 1'
#
loop_
_entity.id
_entity.type
_entity.pdbx_description
1 polymer ?
#
loop_
_entity_poly.entity_id
_entity_poly.type
_entity_poly.pdbx_seq_one_letter_code
_entity_poly.pdbx_strand_id
1 'polypeptide(L)'
;MKVPLHNFIPSVLDLADTALRPLDSTHDLCSAFPVMQQLRPHLTSEADFVSRIERMRLEGYRLIGAFDADVLVALAGYRFQENLVYGAFLYVDDLVTAEAQRGDQWGSRLLQALERLARASGCERLVLYTGLANARAQRFYFREGLLTGALRFQKQFDTP
;
A
#
# COMPACT_ATOMS: atom_id res chain seq x y z
N MET A 1 11.09 -25.50 -2.63
CA MET A 1 9.78 -25.37 -1.96
C MET A 1 9.45 -23.86 -1.92
N LYS A 2 8.40 -23.42 -2.60
CA LYS A 2 8.02 -21.98 -2.56
C LYS A 2 7.47 -21.67 -1.17
N VAL A 3 8.01 -20.64 -0.52
CA VAL A 3 7.45 -20.11 0.73
C VAL A 3 6.01 -19.64 0.43
N PRO A 4 5.02 -19.95 1.27
CA PRO A 4 3.68 -19.41 1.08
C PRO A 4 3.70 -17.88 1.03
N LEU A 5 3.05 -17.28 0.04
CA LEU A 5 3.06 -15.83 -0.22
C LEU A 5 2.70 -14.98 1.01
N HIS A 6 1.78 -15.49 1.86
CA HIS A 6 1.31 -14.79 3.06
C HIS A 6 2.35 -14.76 4.21
N ASN A 7 3.41 -15.56 4.15
CA ASN A 7 4.49 -15.59 5.14
C ASN A 7 5.74 -14.78 4.71
N PHE A 8 5.71 -14.16 3.53
CA PHE A 8 6.80 -13.31 3.10
C PHE A 8 6.75 -11.97 3.85
N ILE A 9 7.64 -11.79 4.81
CA ILE A 9 7.85 -10.53 5.51
C ILE A 9 9.09 -9.89 4.89
N PRO A 10 8.95 -8.80 4.14
CA PRO A 10 10.11 -8.13 3.57
C PRO A 10 10.99 -7.57 4.69
N SER A 11 12.29 -7.84 4.60
CA SER A 11 13.28 -7.15 5.40
C SER A 11 13.53 -5.75 4.84
N VAL A 12 14.15 -4.88 5.63
CA VAL A 12 14.56 -3.53 5.15
C VAL A 12 15.48 -3.63 3.92
N LEU A 13 16.25 -4.69 3.82
CA LEU A 13 17.15 -4.97 2.69
C LEU A 13 16.39 -5.24 1.38
N ASP A 14 15.17 -5.78 1.46
CA ASP A 14 14.34 -6.08 0.28
C ASP A 14 13.78 -4.81 -0.37
N LEU A 15 13.73 -3.69 0.35
CA LEU A 15 13.20 -2.42 -0.16
C LEU A 15 14.21 -1.68 -1.06
N ALA A 16 15.49 -1.98 -0.94
CA ALA A 16 16.59 -1.35 -1.69
C ALA A 16 16.65 0.19 -1.65
N ASP A 17 15.90 0.81 -0.75
CA ASP A 17 15.80 2.25 -0.55
C ASP A 17 15.79 2.52 0.96
N THR A 18 16.86 3.12 1.47
CA THR A 18 17.08 3.34 2.90
C THR A 18 16.11 4.30 3.55
N ALA A 19 15.37 5.09 2.76
CA ALA A 19 14.30 5.94 3.25
C ALA A 19 12.97 5.19 3.43
N LEU A 20 12.90 3.93 2.98
CA LEU A 20 11.70 3.10 3.09
C LEU A 20 11.90 2.03 4.16
N ARG A 21 10.91 1.83 5.02
CA ARG A 21 10.92 0.74 5.98
C ARG A 21 9.51 0.23 6.31
N PRO A 22 9.38 -1.05 6.74
CA PRO A 22 8.12 -1.56 7.28
C PRO A 22 7.64 -0.72 8.47
N LEU A 23 6.32 -0.60 8.61
CA LEU A 23 5.66 0.04 9.75
C LEU A 23 5.03 -1.06 10.61
N ASP A 24 5.83 -1.66 11.50
CA ASP A 24 5.41 -2.87 12.21
C ASP A 24 4.97 -2.62 13.65
N SER A 25 5.55 -1.64 14.33
CA SER A 25 5.24 -1.33 15.72
C SER A 25 3.97 -0.48 15.86
N THR A 26 3.35 -0.52 17.03
CA THR A 26 2.24 0.40 17.37
C THR A 26 2.67 1.86 17.23
N HIS A 27 3.89 2.18 17.60
CA HIS A 27 4.44 3.53 17.43
C HIS A 27 4.49 3.95 15.95
N ASP A 28 4.90 3.05 15.05
CA ASP A 28 4.88 3.31 13.61
C ASP A 28 3.46 3.56 13.11
N LEU A 29 2.49 2.78 13.59
CA LEU A 29 1.08 2.95 13.21
C LEU A 29 0.53 4.30 13.69
N CYS A 30 0.84 4.71 14.90
CA CYS A 30 0.47 6.03 15.41
C CYS A 30 1.05 7.15 14.53
N SER A 31 2.32 7.02 14.12
CA SER A 31 2.97 7.96 13.20
C SER A 31 2.36 7.93 11.79
N ALA A 32 1.82 6.79 11.36
CA ALA A 32 1.19 6.62 10.06
C ALA A 32 -0.23 7.22 9.99
N PHE A 33 -0.93 7.32 11.11
CA PHE A 33 -2.33 7.74 11.15
C PHE A 33 -2.59 9.09 10.49
N PRO A 34 -1.83 10.18 10.76
CA PRO A 34 -2.08 11.48 10.13
C PRO A 34 -1.91 11.47 8.61
N VAL A 35 -1.00 10.64 8.08
CA VAL A 35 -0.78 10.49 6.65
C VAL A 35 -1.88 9.64 6.02
N MET A 36 -2.25 8.52 6.66
CA MET A 36 -3.34 7.66 6.18
C MET A 36 -4.69 8.39 6.20
N GLN A 37 -4.95 9.23 7.20
CA GLN A 37 -6.18 9.98 7.32
C GLN A 37 -6.40 10.94 6.12
N GLN A 38 -5.33 11.45 5.50
CA GLN A 38 -5.45 12.27 4.29
C GLN A 38 -6.01 11.48 3.10
N LEU A 39 -5.75 10.18 3.04
CA LEU A 39 -6.34 9.28 2.03
C LEU A 39 -7.72 8.76 2.47
N ARG A 40 -7.89 8.51 3.76
CA ARG A 40 -9.05 7.87 4.37
C ARG A 40 -9.69 8.78 5.43
N PRO A 41 -10.32 9.90 5.05
CA PRO A 41 -10.81 10.92 6.00
C PRO A 41 -11.90 10.42 6.95
N HIS A 42 -12.53 9.27 6.65
CA HIS A 42 -13.48 8.62 7.54
C HIS A 42 -12.82 7.94 8.75
N LEU A 43 -11.51 7.80 8.76
CA LEU A 43 -10.75 7.32 9.92
C LEU A 43 -10.59 8.50 10.90
N THR A 44 -11.36 8.52 11.96
CA THR A 44 -11.41 9.63 12.92
C THR A 44 -10.65 9.37 14.22
N SER A 45 -10.25 8.13 14.47
CA SER A 45 -9.58 7.69 15.71
C SER A 45 -8.31 6.92 15.38
N GLU A 46 -7.19 7.36 15.95
CA GLU A 46 -5.92 6.64 15.89
C GLU A 46 -6.03 5.23 16.47
N ALA A 47 -6.70 5.07 17.61
CA ALA A 47 -6.89 3.78 18.24
C ALA A 47 -7.72 2.82 17.37
N ASP A 48 -8.78 3.31 16.71
CA ASP A 48 -9.56 2.52 15.75
C ASP A 48 -8.71 2.15 14.53
N PHE A 49 -7.91 3.09 14.01
CA PHE A 49 -6.98 2.81 12.91
C PHE A 49 -5.99 1.70 13.27
N VAL A 50 -5.31 1.80 14.41
CA VAL A 50 -4.35 0.78 14.90
C VAL A 50 -5.05 -0.58 15.00
N SER A 51 -6.21 -0.63 15.65
CA SER A 51 -6.99 -1.86 15.84
C SER A 51 -7.42 -2.49 14.50
N ARG A 52 -7.79 -1.67 13.50
CA ARG A 52 -8.11 -2.15 12.14
C ARG A 52 -6.88 -2.74 11.46
N ILE A 53 -5.74 -2.06 11.51
CA ILE A 53 -4.50 -2.58 10.92
C ILE A 53 -4.10 -3.91 11.54
N GLU A 54 -4.19 -4.04 12.86
CA GLU A 54 -3.89 -5.30 13.56
C GLU A 54 -4.78 -6.45 13.07
N ARG A 55 -6.09 -6.22 12.91
CA ARG A 55 -6.99 -7.23 12.33
C ARG A 55 -6.64 -7.55 10.87
N MET A 56 -6.38 -6.53 10.04
CA MET A 56 -6.04 -6.70 8.63
C MET A 56 -4.71 -7.44 8.43
N ARG A 57 -3.77 -7.31 9.38
CA ARG A 57 -2.51 -8.07 9.39
C ARG A 57 -2.73 -9.58 9.46
N LEU A 58 -3.77 -10.04 10.14
CA LEU A 58 -4.13 -11.45 10.17
C LEU A 58 -4.52 -11.98 8.77
N GLU A 59 -4.97 -11.08 7.89
CA GLU A 59 -5.31 -11.34 6.49
C GLU A 59 -4.18 -10.94 5.52
N GLY A 60 -2.96 -10.79 6.03
CA GLY A 60 -1.77 -10.53 5.22
C GLY A 60 -1.51 -9.08 4.85
N TYR A 61 -2.27 -8.11 5.39
CA TYR A 61 -2.00 -6.69 5.16
C TYR A 61 -0.67 -6.25 5.75
N ARG A 62 0.08 -5.45 5.01
CA ARG A 62 1.38 -4.91 5.42
C ARG A 62 1.44 -3.42 5.07
N LEU A 63 2.22 -2.68 5.85
CA LEU A 63 2.49 -1.26 5.62
C LEU A 63 3.99 -1.04 5.44
N ILE A 64 4.35 -0.20 4.47
CA ILE A 64 5.67 0.42 4.37
C ILE A 64 5.52 1.92 4.41
N GLY A 65 6.44 2.59 5.08
CA GLY A 65 6.53 4.04 5.15
C GLY A 65 7.78 4.56 4.45
N ALA A 66 7.66 5.76 3.90
CA ALA A 66 8.76 6.55 3.39
C ALA A 66 9.05 7.69 4.35
N PHE A 67 10.32 7.90 4.65
CA PHE A 67 10.79 8.89 5.63
C PHE A 67 11.70 9.91 4.96
N ASP A 68 11.42 11.18 5.23
CA ASP A 68 12.34 12.28 4.99
C ASP A 68 13.00 12.60 6.34
N ALA A 69 14.29 12.27 6.48
CA ALA A 69 14.95 12.13 7.77
C ALA A 69 14.13 11.18 8.69
N ASP A 70 13.63 11.67 9.81
CA ASP A 70 12.83 10.90 10.77
C ASP A 70 11.30 11.12 10.64
N VAL A 71 10.87 11.89 9.65
CA VAL A 71 9.45 12.24 9.44
C VAL A 71 8.84 11.30 8.41
N LEU A 72 7.75 10.63 8.78
CA LEU A 72 6.96 9.84 7.83
C LEU A 72 6.22 10.77 6.85
N VAL A 73 6.57 10.67 5.57
CA VAL A 73 6.05 11.57 4.52
C VAL A 73 5.15 10.88 3.50
N ALA A 74 5.23 9.55 3.41
CA ALA A 74 4.36 8.77 2.54
C ALA A 74 4.26 7.34 3.07
N LEU A 75 3.22 6.62 2.66
CA LEU A 75 3.08 5.20 3.01
C LEU A 75 2.31 4.43 1.93
N ALA A 76 2.51 3.12 1.94
CA ALA A 76 1.73 2.19 1.13
C ALA A 76 1.28 0.99 1.97
N GLY A 77 0.00 0.64 1.81
CA GLY A 77 -0.59 -0.59 2.33
C GLY A 77 -0.71 -1.61 1.22
N TYR A 78 -0.31 -2.84 1.47
CA TYR A 78 -0.32 -3.89 0.45
C TYR A 78 -0.52 -5.28 1.05
N ARG A 79 -0.86 -6.22 0.18
CA ARG A 79 -0.91 -7.66 0.51
C ARG A 79 -0.55 -8.51 -0.70
N PHE A 80 -0.02 -9.68 -0.43
CA PHE A 80 0.16 -10.71 -1.46
C PHE A 80 -1.14 -11.50 -1.58
N GLN A 81 -1.60 -11.69 -2.80
CA GLN A 81 -2.83 -12.41 -3.10
C GLN A 81 -2.62 -13.41 -4.24
N GLU A 82 -3.51 -14.37 -4.34
CA GLU A 82 -3.59 -15.30 -5.44
C GLU A 82 -5.05 -15.47 -5.88
N ASN A 83 -5.30 -15.48 -7.18
CA ASN A 83 -6.58 -15.84 -7.76
C ASN A 83 -6.42 -16.54 -9.11
N LEU A 84 -7.52 -17.08 -9.63
CA LEU A 84 -7.49 -17.84 -10.89
C LEU A 84 -7.32 -16.98 -12.15
N VAL A 85 -7.48 -15.65 -12.04
CA VAL A 85 -7.32 -14.72 -13.17
C VAL A 85 -5.87 -14.27 -13.31
N TYR A 86 -5.22 -13.97 -12.18
CA TYR A 86 -3.91 -13.33 -12.16
C TYR A 86 -2.79 -14.25 -11.67
N GLY A 87 -3.13 -15.43 -11.09
CA GLY A 87 -2.16 -16.19 -10.31
C GLY A 87 -1.75 -15.42 -9.06
N ALA A 88 -0.47 -15.48 -8.70
CA ALA A 88 0.09 -14.73 -7.59
C ALA A 88 0.35 -13.27 -7.99
N PHE A 89 -0.12 -12.34 -7.18
CA PHE A 89 0.05 -10.90 -7.41
C PHE A 89 0.20 -10.12 -6.11
N LEU A 90 0.80 -8.94 -6.19
CA LEU A 90 0.81 -7.97 -5.11
C LEU A 90 -0.33 -6.97 -5.32
N TYR A 91 -1.21 -6.88 -4.33
CA TYR A 91 -2.30 -5.90 -4.32
C TYR A 91 -1.94 -4.71 -3.44
N VAL A 92 -2.03 -3.50 -3.99
CA VAL A 92 -1.83 -2.25 -3.26
C VAL A 92 -3.18 -1.72 -2.81
N ASP A 93 -3.44 -1.80 -1.50
CA ASP A 93 -4.67 -1.31 -0.88
C ASP A 93 -4.66 0.23 -0.73
N ASP A 94 -3.53 0.78 -0.35
CA ASP A 94 -3.37 2.19 -0.01
C ASP A 94 -2.04 2.71 -0.57
N LEU A 95 -2.05 3.92 -1.11
CA LEU A 95 -0.84 4.64 -1.52
C LEU A 95 -1.09 6.13 -1.32
N VAL A 96 -0.35 6.75 -0.42
CA VAL A 96 -0.52 8.16 -0.09
C VAL A 96 0.81 8.84 0.21
N THR A 97 0.96 10.05 -0.31
CA THR A 97 2.01 10.99 0.06
C THR A 97 1.36 12.15 0.81
N ALA A 98 1.91 12.52 1.95
CA ALA A 98 1.47 13.67 2.72
C ALA A 98 1.39 14.91 1.82
N GLU A 99 0.35 15.72 1.99
CA GLU A 99 0.03 16.81 1.07
C GLU A 99 1.20 17.78 0.88
N ALA A 100 1.89 18.11 1.96
CA ALA A 100 3.05 19.01 1.97
C ALA A 100 4.28 18.44 1.22
N GLN A 101 4.32 17.12 0.97
CA GLN A 101 5.46 16.42 0.35
C GLN A 101 5.11 15.87 -1.05
N ARG A 102 4.00 16.34 -1.62
CA ARG A 102 3.60 15.95 -2.98
C ARG A 102 4.51 16.66 -3.99
N GLY A 103 4.96 15.87 -4.98
CA GLY A 103 5.92 16.36 -5.99
C GLY A 103 7.33 15.79 -5.82
N ASP A 104 7.70 15.32 -4.64
CA ASP A 104 9.04 14.83 -4.29
C ASP A 104 9.27 13.34 -4.59
N GLN A 105 8.47 12.79 -5.49
CA GLN A 105 8.57 11.41 -6.01
C GLN A 105 8.39 10.28 -4.96
N TRP A 106 7.94 10.57 -3.75
CA TRP A 106 7.74 9.56 -2.70
C TRP A 106 6.79 8.43 -3.12
N GLY A 107 5.70 8.78 -3.82
CA GLY A 107 4.78 7.77 -4.37
C GLY A 107 5.43 6.84 -5.39
N SER A 108 6.28 7.38 -6.28
CA SER A 108 7.03 6.60 -7.26
C SER A 108 8.03 5.66 -6.58
N ARG A 109 8.76 6.15 -5.56
CA ARG A 109 9.71 5.33 -4.78
C ARG A 109 9.02 4.17 -4.08
N LEU A 110 7.86 4.42 -3.44
CA LEU A 110 7.04 3.38 -2.81
C LEU A 110 6.56 2.35 -3.84
N LEU A 111 6.03 2.80 -4.97
CA LEU A 111 5.52 1.91 -6.01
C LEU A 111 6.63 1.02 -6.59
N GLN A 112 7.80 1.59 -6.88
CA GLN A 112 8.97 0.84 -7.35
C GLN A 112 9.46 -0.18 -6.31
N ALA A 113 9.42 0.15 -5.02
CA ALA A 113 9.74 -0.80 -3.97
C ALA A 113 8.75 -1.97 -3.94
N LEU A 114 7.45 -1.70 -4.06
CA LEU A 114 6.41 -2.73 -4.15
C LEU A 114 6.56 -3.61 -5.40
N GLU A 115 6.96 -3.03 -6.53
CA GLU A 115 7.26 -3.81 -7.74
C GLU A 115 8.44 -4.78 -7.53
N ARG A 116 9.51 -4.30 -6.89
CA ARG A 116 10.65 -5.17 -6.54
C ARG A 116 10.22 -6.30 -5.61
N LEU A 117 9.45 -5.99 -4.57
CA LEU A 117 8.89 -6.99 -3.66
C LEU A 117 8.02 -8.02 -4.39
N ALA A 118 7.13 -7.56 -5.27
CA ALA A 118 6.28 -8.44 -6.06
C ALA A 118 7.11 -9.41 -6.90
N ARG A 119 8.12 -8.92 -7.62
CA ARG A 119 9.01 -9.74 -8.44
C ARG A 119 9.82 -10.74 -7.61
N ALA A 120 10.40 -10.29 -6.51
CA ALA A 120 11.17 -11.13 -5.59
C ALA A 120 10.31 -12.24 -4.96
N SER A 121 9.02 -12.00 -4.78
CA SER A 121 8.04 -12.96 -4.24
C SER A 121 7.43 -13.87 -5.31
N GLY A 122 7.84 -13.77 -6.57
CA GLY A 122 7.31 -14.56 -7.67
C GLY A 122 5.93 -14.14 -8.15
N CYS A 123 5.50 -12.92 -7.84
CA CYS A 123 4.29 -12.35 -8.40
C CYS A 123 4.51 -11.92 -9.86
N GLU A 124 3.53 -12.17 -10.71
CA GLU A 124 3.58 -11.79 -12.11
C GLU A 124 3.13 -10.34 -12.34
N ARG A 125 2.44 -9.75 -11.37
CA ARG A 125 1.89 -8.38 -11.48
C ARG A 125 1.66 -7.70 -10.16
N LEU A 126 1.55 -6.38 -10.23
CA LEU A 126 1.05 -5.49 -9.19
C LEU A 126 -0.32 -4.99 -9.63
N VAL A 127 -1.29 -5.01 -8.73
CA VAL A 127 -2.69 -4.59 -8.97
C VAL A 127 -3.09 -3.56 -7.94
N LEU A 128 -3.81 -2.54 -8.38
CA LEU A 128 -4.44 -1.56 -7.51
C LEU A 128 -5.74 -1.04 -8.13
N TYR A 129 -6.55 -0.38 -7.30
CA TYR A 129 -7.73 0.34 -7.76
C TYR A 129 -7.66 1.81 -7.38
N THR A 130 -8.26 2.65 -8.22
CA THR A 130 -8.52 4.05 -7.90
C THR A 130 -9.92 4.43 -8.39
N GLY A 131 -10.51 5.45 -7.77
CA GLY A 131 -11.82 5.93 -8.20
C GLY A 131 -11.81 6.44 -9.64
N LEU A 132 -12.89 6.18 -10.39
CA LEU A 132 -13.02 6.62 -11.78
C LEU A 132 -12.90 8.14 -11.93
N ALA A 133 -13.33 8.91 -10.91
CA ALA A 133 -13.21 10.36 -10.90
C ALA A 133 -11.83 10.88 -10.47
N ASN A 134 -10.92 10.01 -9.99
CA ASN A 134 -9.60 10.41 -9.49
C ASN A 134 -8.59 10.55 -10.64
N ALA A 135 -8.79 11.56 -11.49
CA ALA A 135 -7.94 11.82 -12.65
C ALA A 135 -6.45 12.07 -12.28
N ARG A 136 -6.18 12.59 -11.06
CA ARG A 136 -4.81 12.83 -10.60
C ARG A 136 -4.08 11.51 -10.35
N ALA A 137 -4.71 10.58 -9.63
CA ALA A 137 -4.14 9.27 -9.38
C ALA A 137 -3.97 8.47 -10.69
N GLN A 138 -4.96 8.53 -11.58
CA GLN A 138 -4.87 7.87 -12.89
C GLN A 138 -3.67 8.36 -13.70
N ARG A 139 -3.45 9.68 -13.78
CA ARG A 139 -2.27 10.25 -14.46
C ARG A 139 -0.96 9.80 -13.82
N PHE A 140 -0.93 9.71 -12.49
CA PHE A 140 0.23 9.19 -11.77
C PHE A 140 0.50 7.73 -12.17
N TYR A 141 -0.49 6.86 -12.09
CA TYR A 141 -0.32 5.44 -12.43
C TYR A 141 0.08 5.21 -13.89
N PHE A 142 -0.50 5.93 -14.83
CA PHE A 142 -0.07 5.85 -16.23
C PHE A 142 1.39 6.26 -16.41
N ARG A 143 1.84 7.31 -15.75
CA ARG A 143 3.24 7.75 -15.77
C ARG A 143 4.18 6.71 -15.16
N GLU A 144 3.76 5.99 -14.15
CA GLU A 144 4.51 4.87 -13.56
C GLU A 144 4.39 3.56 -14.37
N GLY A 145 3.75 3.58 -15.53
CA GLY A 145 3.67 2.44 -16.44
C GLY A 145 2.54 1.46 -16.15
N LEU A 146 1.62 1.76 -15.22
CA LEU A 146 0.44 0.93 -15.02
C LEU A 146 -0.61 1.22 -16.11
N LEU A 147 -1.34 0.17 -16.50
CA LEU A 147 -2.43 0.27 -17.47
C LEU A 147 -3.74 -0.16 -16.85
N THR A 148 -4.85 0.37 -17.33
CA THR A 148 -6.18 -0.10 -16.96
C THR A 148 -6.39 -1.53 -17.45
N GLY A 149 -6.70 -2.44 -16.54
CA GLY A 149 -6.87 -3.87 -16.85
C GLY A 149 -8.29 -4.40 -16.62
N ALA A 150 -9.10 -3.72 -15.80
CA ALA A 150 -10.43 -4.18 -15.45
C ALA A 150 -11.32 -3.03 -14.94
N LEU A 151 -12.64 -3.27 -14.94
CA LEU A 151 -13.61 -2.45 -14.23
C LEU A 151 -13.99 -3.14 -12.92
N ARG A 152 -14.07 -2.37 -11.85
CA ARG A 152 -14.56 -2.85 -10.55
C ARG A 152 -16.02 -2.47 -10.39
N PHE A 153 -16.88 -3.46 -10.09
CA PHE A 153 -18.27 -3.25 -9.71
C PHE A 153 -18.42 -3.45 -8.21
N GLN A 154 -19.30 -2.66 -7.60
CA GLN A 154 -19.63 -2.77 -6.18
C GLN A 154 -21.12 -2.56 -5.96
N LYS A 155 -21.67 -3.22 -4.95
CA LYS A 155 -23.02 -2.98 -4.44
C LYS A 155 -22.93 -2.73 -2.95
N GLN A 156 -23.41 -1.59 -2.50
CA GLN A 156 -23.49 -1.25 -1.08
C GLN A 156 -24.74 -1.89 -0.50
N PHE A 157 -24.61 -2.43 0.69
CA PHE A 157 -25.74 -2.97 1.45
C PHE A 157 -26.01 -2.01 2.63
N ASP A 158 -27.29 -1.83 2.92
CA ASP A 158 -27.69 -1.12 4.12
C ASP A 158 -27.23 -1.93 5.34
N THR A 159 -26.51 -1.29 6.25
CA THR A 159 -26.16 -1.91 7.53
C THR A 159 -27.37 -1.80 8.44
N PRO A 160 -27.82 -2.89 9.08
CA PRO A 160 -28.95 -2.86 10.01
C PRO A 160 -28.67 -1.99 11.22
#